data_fa3e725b85484e8e4741fb4d99ec1309
#
_entry.id   fa3e725b85484e8e4741fb4d99ec1309
#
_cell.length_a   1.000
_cell.length_b   1.000
_cell.length_c   1.000
_cell.angle_alpha   90.00
_cell.angle_beta   90.00
_cell.angle_gamma   90.00
#
_symmetry.space_group_name_H-M   'P 1'
#
loop_
_entity.id
_entity.type
_entity.pdbx_description
1 polymer ?
#
loop_
_entity_poly.entity_id
_entity_poly.type
_entity_poly.pdbx_seq_one_letter_code
_entity_poly.pdbx_strand_id
1 'polypeptide(L)' 'MDHFNIGVTSSAFAGKTLIQQHQMVYRALKAAHSDGRIHAIELTTTVAE' A
#
# COMPACT_ATOMS: atom_id res chain seq x y z
N MET A 1 -8.11 6.08 17.85
CA MET A 1 -7.26 6.61 16.82
C MET A 1 -6.16 5.64 16.48
N ASP A 2 -6.28 5.02 15.38
CA ASP A 2 -5.40 3.89 15.07
C ASP A 2 -4.48 4.21 13.91
N HIS A 3 -3.21 4.08 14.18
CA HIS A 3 -2.18 4.22 13.16
C HIS A 3 -1.69 2.83 12.79
N PHE A 4 -1.68 2.55 11.51
CA PHE A 4 -1.17 1.29 11.00
C PHE A 4 0.06 1.55 10.15
N ASN A 5 1.12 0.82 10.45
CA ASN A 5 2.30 0.82 9.61
C ASN A 5 2.28 -0.44 8.78
N ILE A 6 2.19 -0.28 7.47
CA ILE A 6 2.15 -1.41 6.57
C ILE A 6 3.37 -1.37 5.67
N GLY A 7 4.12 -2.45 5.70
CA GLY A 7 5.25 -2.61 4.80
C GLY A 7 4.93 -3.67 3.77
N VAL A 8 5.08 -3.32 2.50
CA VAL A 8 4.81 -4.26 1.40
C VAL A 8 6.05 -4.35 0.52
N THR A 9 6.52 -5.56 0.32
CA THR A 9 7.64 -5.83 -0.56
C THR A 9 7.15 -6.69 -1.72
N SER A 10 7.41 -6.24 -2.94
CA SER A 10 6.93 -6.98 -4.10
C SER A 10 7.78 -6.67 -5.32
N SER A 11 8.02 -7.70 -6.12
CA SER A 11 8.70 -7.52 -7.41
C SER A 11 7.83 -6.77 -8.40
N ALA A 12 6.53 -6.71 -8.16
CA ALA A 12 5.61 -5.97 -9.02
C ALA A 12 5.85 -4.46 -8.94
N PHE A 13 6.57 -4.00 -7.93
CA PHE A 13 6.89 -2.58 -7.78
C PHE A 13 8.07 -2.15 -8.66
N ALA A 14 8.76 -3.08 -9.28
CA ALA A 14 9.90 -2.74 -10.12
C ALA A 14 9.48 -1.82 -11.26
N GLY A 15 10.22 -0.74 -11.46
CA GLY A 15 9.91 0.21 -12.51
C GLY A 15 8.74 1.14 -12.20
N LYS A 16 8.17 1.05 -11.00
CA LYS A 16 7.05 1.90 -10.60
C LYS A 16 7.54 3.04 -9.74
N THR A 17 6.93 4.20 -9.91
CA THR A 17 7.19 5.33 -9.02
C THR A 17 6.61 5.04 -7.63
N LEU A 18 7.04 5.79 -6.64
CA LEU A 18 6.53 5.62 -5.30
C LEU A 18 5.00 5.82 -5.26
N ILE A 19 4.52 6.81 -6.00
CA ILE A 19 3.08 7.05 -6.07
C ILE A 19 2.36 5.86 -6.67
N GLN A 20 2.91 5.29 -7.74
CA GLN A 20 2.30 4.13 -8.38
C GLN A 20 2.29 2.93 -7.45
N GLN A 21 3.38 2.71 -6.72
CA GLN A 21 3.46 1.62 -5.76
C GLN A 21 2.38 1.76 -4.69
N HIS A 22 2.23 2.96 -4.15
CA HIS A 22 1.23 3.22 -3.12
C HIS A 22 -0.19 3.03 -3.66
N GLN A 23 -0.44 3.47 -4.88
CA GLN A 23 -1.76 3.28 -5.49
C GLN A 23 -2.09 1.81 -5.68
N MET A 24 -1.11 1.00 -6.02
CA MET A 24 -1.33 -0.44 -6.16
C MET A 24 -1.76 -1.06 -4.83
N VAL A 25 -1.10 -0.67 -3.74
CA VAL A 25 -1.43 -1.21 -2.42
C VAL A 25 -2.79 -0.71 -1.96
N TYR A 26 -3.06 0.58 -2.12
CA TYR A 26 -4.35 1.12 -1.70
C TYR A 26 -5.51 0.50 -2.47
N ARG A 27 -5.31 0.21 -3.74
CA ARG A 27 -6.34 -0.45 -4.53
C ARG A 27 -6.64 -1.84 -3.99
N ALA A 28 -5.60 -2.58 -3.61
CA ALA A 28 -5.78 -3.91 -3.03
C ALA A 28 -6.46 -3.83 -1.67
N LEU A 29 -6.08 -2.87 -0.85
CA LEU A 29 -6.68 -2.67 0.46
C LEU A 29 -8.15 -2.28 0.34
N LYS A 30 -8.46 -1.41 -0.61
CA LYS A 30 -9.83 -0.98 -0.82
C LYS A 30 -10.71 -2.15 -1.25
N ALA A 31 -10.18 -3.04 -2.05
CA ALA A 31 -10.92 -4.23 -2.45
C ALA A 31 -11.21 -5.15 -1.26
N ALA A 32 -10.27 -5.22 -0.31
CA ALA A 32 -10.42 -6.06 0.86
C ALA A 32 -11.29 -5.39 1.95
N HIS A 33 -11.25 -4.05 2.01
CA HIS A 33 -11.96 -3.29 3.04
C HIS A 33 -12.81 -2.23 2.39
N SER A 34 -13.95 -2.64 1.89
CA SER A 34 -14.81 -1.77 1.11
C SER A 34 -15.53 -0.71 1.94
N ASP A 35 -15.42 -0.74 3.24
CA ASP A 35 -16.09 0.22 4.09
C ASP A 35 -15.36 1.57 4.19
N GLY A 36 -14.18 1.68 3.59
CA GLY A 36 -13.49 2.95 3.52
C GLY A 36 -12.90 3.44 4.83
N ARG A 37 -12.65 2.56 5.76
CA ARG A 37 -12.16 2.94 7.08
C ARG A 37 -10.65 3.04 7.19
N ILE A 38 -9.97 3.00 6.08
CA ILE A 38 -8.52 3.03 6.10
C ILE A 38 -8.08 4.48 6.11
N HIS A 39 -7.84 5.04 7.28
CA HIS A 39 -7.54 6.45 7.42
C HIS A 39 -6.11 6.73 7.83
N ALA A 40 -5.53 6.19 8.72
CA ALA A 40 -4.24 6.57 9.23
C ALA A 40 -3.22 5.49 8.94
N ILE A 41 -2.95 5.25 7.67
CA ILE A 41 -2.01 4.21 7.28
C ILE A 41 -0.69 4.85 6.86
N GLU A 42 0.38 4.39 7.50
CA GLU A 42 1.72 4.69 7.05
C GLU A 42 2.18 3.55 6.17
N LEU A 43 2.35 3.83 4.90
CA LEU A 43 2.65 2.81 3.92
C LEU A 43 4.10 2.91 3.46
N THR A 44 4.80 1.81 3.54
CA THR A 44 6.15 1.68 3.01
C THR A 44 6.17 0.58 1.97
N THR A 45 6.64 0.90 0.77
CA THR A 45 6.76 -0.10 -0.28
C THR A 45 8.23 -0.30 -0.62
N THR A 46 8.57 -1.54 -0.92
CA THR A 46 9.94 -1.92 -1.25
C THR A 46 9.91 -2.85 -2.45
N VAL A 47 10.84 -2.63 -3.37
CA VAL A 47 10.95 -3.52 -4.52
C VAL A 47 11.69 -4.78 -4.10
N ALA A 48 11.09 -5.92 -4.34
CA ALA A 48 11.73 -7.19 -4.11
C ALA A 48 12.63 -7.53 -5.30
N GLU A 49 13.85 -7.88 -5.01
CA GLU A 49 14.80 -8.27 -6.06
C GLU A 49 14.79 -9.77 -6.30
#